data_70d11e2feae51db3e72076909fbfb15e
#
_entry.id   70d11e2feae51db3e72076909fbfb15e
#
_cell.length_a   1.000
_cell.length_b   1.000
_cell.length_c   1.000
_cell.angle_alpha   90.00
_cell.angle_beta   90.00
_cell.angle_gamma   90.00
#
_symmetry.space_group_name_H-M   'P 1'
#
loop_
_entity.id
_entity.type
_entity.pdbx_description
1 polymer ?
#
loop_
_entity_poly.entity_id
_entity_poly.type
_entity_poly.pdbx_seq_one_letter_code
_entity_poly.pdbx_strand_id
1 'polypeptide(L)'
;SLEGTWLGDMHIVSYWGGVKYKVTESEITFRPYGYNSTRGDGYWVDFYSGCSWDYVAYHIKWEVYDREIIVDFIEDGYRMYISDFIINKSYFEGYIDVDRGESLKFNLRKISNPYRNWDYYDYGWGYWDSYAKGAISEDFSTVGDSTQSKTAAQTQDKPIRMVME
;
A
#
# COMPACT_ATOMS: atom_id res chain seq x y z
N SER A 1 17.97 0.30 10.27
CA SER A 1 17.46 1.39 9.44
C SER A 1 16.20 0.98 8.72
N LEU A 2 15.23 1.87 8.65
CA LEU A 2 13.97 1.63 7.96
C LEU A 2 14.18 1.57 6.43
N GLU A 3 15.21 2.21 5.94
CA GLU A 3 15.49 2.26 4.50
C GLU A 3 15.58 0.88 3.88
N GLY A 4 14.96 0.69 2.72
CA GLY A 4 14.97 -0.55 1.98
C GLY A 4 13.58 -0.98 1.57
N THR A 5 13.48 -2.21 1.08
CA THR A 5 12.22 -2.81 0.67
C THR A 5 11.94 -4.04 1.52
N TRP A 6 10.73 -4.09 2.04
CA TRP A 6 10.27 -5.10 3.00
C TRP A 6 9.05 -5.83 2.45
N LEU A 7 8.90 -7.10 2.80
CA LEU A 7 7.81 -7.93 2.28
C LEU A 7 7.22 -8.80 3.39
N GLY A 8 5.92 -8.88 3.47
CA GLY A 8 5.22 -9.76 4.39
C GLY A 8 3.73 -9.47 4.49
N ASP A 9 3.07 -10.20 5.37
CA ASP A 9 1.63 -10.06 5.59
C ASP A 9 1.38 -8.89 6.56
N MET A 10 0.67 -7.89 6.09
CA MET A 10 0.30 -6.72 6.89
C MET A 10 -1.14 -6.78 7.38
N HIS A 11 -1.80 -7.93 7.27
CA HIS A 11 -3.18 -8.13 7.75
C HIS A 11 -4.17 -7.18 7.09
N ILE A 12 -4.01 -6.94 5.80
CA ILE A 12 -4.87 -6.05 5.05
C ILE A 12 -5.90 -6.86 4.29
N VAL A 13 -7.12 -6.37 4.27
CA VAL A 13 -8.20 -6.91 3.45
C VAL A 13 -8.82 -5.76 2.69
N SER A 14 -9.42 -6.07 1.55
CA SER A 14 -10.18 -5.10 0.79
C SER A 14 -11.59 -5.65 0.56
N TYR A 15 -12.57 -4.78 0.65
CA TYR A 15 -13.96 -5.11 0.32
C TYR A 15 -14.30 -4.43 -0.99
N TRP A 16 -14.82 -5.22 -1.91
CA TRP A 16 -15.24 -4.69 -3.20
C TRP A 16 -16.46 -5.46 -3.67
N GLY A 17 -17.52 -4.69 -4.00
CA GLY A 17 -18.76 -5.31 -4.39
C GLY A 17 -19.36 -6.24 -3.32
N GLY A 18 -19.12 -5.93 -2.05
CA GLY A 18 -19.60 -6.76 -0.94
C GLY A 18 -18.77 -8.02 -0.68
N VAL A 19 -17.69 -8.22 -1.43
CA VAL A 19 -16.83 -9.40 -1.28
C VAL A 19 -15.54 -8.99 -0.60
N LYS A 20 -15.09 -9.84 0.31
CA LYS A 20 -13.83 -9.65 1.03
C LYS A 20 -12.70 -10.30 0.28
N TYR A 21 -11.65 -9.54 0.01
CA TYR A 21 -10.42 -10.04 -0.64
C TYR A 21 -9.25 -9.81 0.29
N LYS A 22 -8.53 -10.89 0.59
CA LYS A 22 -7.37 -10.80 1.46
C LYS A 22 -6.12 -10.46 0.67
N VAL A 23 -5.35 -9.50 1.17
CA VAL A 23 -4.00 -9.23 0.67
C VAL A 23 -3.09 -10.36 1.13
N THR A 24 -2.44 -11.04 0.21
CA THR A 24 -1.56 -12.15 0.54
C THR A 24 -0.28 -11.66 1.20
N GLU A 25 0.30 -10.62 0.67
CA GLU A 25 1.44 -9.92 1.29
C GLU A 25 1.55 -8.52 0.73
N SER A 26 2.29 -7.68 1.45
CA SER A 26 2.56 -6.30 1.05
C SER A 26 4.05 -6.11 0.88
N GLU A 27 4.41 -5.36 -0.15
CA GLU A 27 5.79 -4.94 -0.39
C GLU A 27 5.88 -3.45 -0.07
N ILE A 28 6.78 -3.07 0.83
CA ILE A 28 6.85 -1.70 1.31
C ILE A 28 8.27 -1.19 1.15
N THR A 29 8.42 -0.06 0.48
CA THR A 29 9.71 0.60 0.36
C THR A 29 9.69 1.90 1.13
N PHE A 30 10.71 2.07 1.96
CA PHE A 30 10.97 3.30 2.68
C PHE A 30 12.23 3.96 2.13
N ARG A 31 12.09 5.17 1.62
CA ARG A 31 13.21 5.97 1.10
C ARG A 31 13.33 7.24 1.93
N PRO A 32 14.33 7.33 2.83
CA PRO A 32 14.55 8.55 3.59
C PRO A 32 14.88 9.73 2.67
N TYR A 33 14.48 10.93 3.05
CA TYR A 33 14.82 12.13 2.28
C TYR A 33 16.31 12.46 2.34
N GLY A 34 17.01 11.97 3.35
CA GLY A 34 18.43 12.18 3.47
C GLY A 34 19.01 11.23 4.51
N TYR A 35 20.33 11.29 4.69
CA TYR A 35 21.00 10.43 5.65
C TYR A 35 20.46 10.65 7.05
N ASN A 36 20.09 9.56 7.71
CA ASN A 36 19.47 9.59 9.04
C ASN A 36 18.20 10.41 9.15
N SER A 37 17.52 10.65 8.03
CA SER A 37 16.24 11.34 8.08
C SER A 37 15.18 10.48 8.73
N THR A 38 14.35 11.08 9.56
CA THR A 38 13.18 10.42 10.15
C THR A 38 11.94 10.53 9.28
N ARG A 39 12.08 11.09 8.09
CA ARG A 39 10.99 11.26 7.14
C ARG A 39 11.43 10.87 5.76
N GLY A 40 10.47 10.43 4.95
CA GLY A 40 10.74 10.06 3.59
C GLY A 40 9.48 9.78 2.82
N ASP A 41 9.69 9.20 1.65
CA ASP A 41 8.61 8.71 0.80
C ASP A 41 8.88 7.23 0.49
N GLY A 42 8.09 6.66 -0.39
CA GLY A 42 8.22 5.28 -0.78
C GLY A 42 6.99 4.78 -1.48
N TYR A 43 6.85 3.47 -1.49
CA TYR A 43 5.65 2.86 -2.05
C TYR A 43 5.19 1.72 -1.15
N TRP A 44 3.93 1.34 -1.34
CA TRP A 44 3.29 0.24 -0.63
C TRP A 44 2.42 -0.51 -1.64
N VAL A 45 2.73 -1.77 -1.86
CA VAL A 45 2.01 -2.59 -2.84
C VAL A 45 1.35 -3.75 -2.13
N ASP A 46 0.04 -3.83 -2.25
CA ASP A 46 -0.73 -4.95 -1.73
C ASP A 46 -0.95 -5.95 -2.85
N PHE A 47 -0.47 -7.18 -2.66
CA PHE A 47 -0.64 -8.25 -3.63
C PHE A 47 -1.83 -9.12 -3.27
N TYR A 48 -2.56 -9.52 -4.29
CA TYR A 48 -3.75 -10.33 -4.15
C TYR A 48 -3.62 -11.63 -4.93
N SER A 49 -4.41 -12.62 -4.56
CA SER A 49 -4.57 -13.84 -5.33
C SER A 49 -6.04 -14.23 -5.33
N GLY A 50 -6.48 -14.90 -6.41
CA GLY A 50 -7.85 -15.37 -6.51
C GLY A 50 -8.87 -14.28 -6.78
N CYS A 51 -8.44 -13.15 -7.32
CA CYS A 51 -9.33 -12.07 -7.73
C CYS A 51 -8.89 -11.51 -9.08
N SER A 52 -9.65 -10.54 -9.60
CA SER A 52 -9.42 -10.05 -10.94
C SER A 52 -8.28 -9.06 -11.08
N TRP A 53 -7.65 -8.69 -9.99
CA TRP A 53 -6.47 -7.82 -10.01
C TRP A 53 -5.32 -8.49 -9.27
N ASP A 54 -4.08 -8.19 -9.69
CA ASP A 54 -2.88 -8.79 -9.10
C ASP A 54 -2.37 -7.99 -7.92
N TYR A 55 -2.42 -6.68 -8.01
CA TYR A 55 -1.91 -5.81 -6.96
C TYR A 55 -2.59 -4.45 -7.00
N VAL A 56 -2.48 -3.72 -5.88
CA VAL A 56 -2.79 -2.30 -5.83
C VAL A 56 -1.60 -1.60 -5.20
N ALA A 57 -1.07 -0.61 -5.90
CA ALA A 57 0.14 0.10 -5.47
C ALA A 57 -0.18 1.53 -5.07
N TYR A 58 0.46 1.98 -4.01
CA TYR A 58 0.30 3.32 -3.45
C TYR A 58 1.65 3.98 -3.33
N HIS A 59 1.70 5.28 -3.59
CA HIS A 59 2.81 6.09 -3.09
C HIS A 59 2.55 6.38 -1.62
N ILE A 60 3.61 6.37 -0.83
CA ILE A 60 3.50 6.71 0.59
C ILE A 60 4.44 7.84 0.94
N LYS A 61 4.06 8.57 1.99
CA LYS A 61 4.96 9.43 2.76
C LYS A 61 4.94 8.92 4.17
N TRP A 62 6.09 8.93 4.81
CA TRP A 62 6.21 8.39 6.16
C TRP A 62 7.05 9.29 7.03
N GLU A 63 6.80 9.19 8.32
CA GLU A 63 7.55 9.92 9.34
C GLU A 63 7.63 9.07 10.61
N VAL A 64 8.82 9.02 11.21
CA VAL A 64 8.98 8.43 12.54
C VAL A 64 8.86 9.56 13.55
N TYR A 65 7.87 9.47 14.42
CA TYR A 65 7.60 10.49 15.41
C TYR A 65 7.10 9.83 16.68
N ASP A 66 7.71 10.17 17.81
CA ASP A 66 7.29 9.69 19.12
C ASP A 66 7.14 8.17 19.17
N ARG A 67 8.14 7.45 18.64
CA ARG A 67 8.20 5.98 18.62
C ARG A 67 7.14 5.32 17.73
N GLU A 68 6.49 6.09 16.89
CA GLU A 68 5.56 5.56 15.93
C GLU A 68 6.07 5.86 14.52
N ILE A 69 5.66 5.03 13.58
CA ILE A 69 5.83 5.34 12.16
C ILE A 69 4.45 5.69 11.64
N ILE A 70 4.33 6.89 11.10
CA ILE A 70 3.10 7.38 10.50
C ILE A 70 3.25 7.22 9.00
N VAL A 71 2.34 6.49 8.36
CA VAL A 71 2.38 6.23 6.92
C VAL A 71 1.13 6.83 6.29
N ASP A 72 1.34 7.75 5.37
CA ASP A 72 0.26 8.36 4.59
C ASP A 72 0.23 7.74 3.20
N PHE A 73 -0.92 7.19 2.81
CA PHE A 73 -1.15 6.61 1.49
C PHE A 73 -1.72 7.70 0.59
N ILE A 74 -0.94 8.09 -0.41
CA ILE A 74 -1.23 9.30 -1.18
C ILE A 74 -2.50 9.14 -2.01
N GLU A 75 -2.67 8.00 -2.68
CA GLU A 75 -3.78 7.82 -3.62
C GLU A 75 -5.14 7.67 -2.94
N ASP A 76 -5.20 7.11 -1.74
CA ASP A 76 -6.48 6.92 -1.07
C ASP A 76 -6.68 7.80 0.18
N GLY A 77 -5.66 8.58 0.55
CA GLY A 77 -5.77 9.48 1.69
C GLY A 77 -5.81 8.79 3.05
N TYR A 78 -5.49 7.53 3.10
CA TYR A 78 -5.51 6.77 4.34
C TYR A 78 -4.22 7.01 5.14
N ARG A 79 -4.33 7.00 6.45
CA ARG A 79 -3.18 7.11 7.36
C ARG A 79 -3.11 5.88 8.26
N MET A 80 -1.93 5.30 8.35
CA MET A 80 -1.67 4.13 9.19
C MET A 80 -0.61 4.48 10.24
N TYR A 81 -0.76 3.92 11.43
CA TYR A 81 0.20 4.08 12.52
C TYR A 81 0.82 2.74 12.83
N ILE A 82 2.14 2.70 12.89
CA ILE A 82 2.92 1.53 13.28
C ILE A 82 3.59 1.85 14.62
N SER A 83 3.39 0.99 15.60
CA SER A 83 3.91 1.19 16.94
C SER A 83 4.71 -0.02 17.41
N ASP A 84 5.48 0.16 18.49
CA ASP A 84 6.25 -0.90 19.15
C ASP A 84 7.06 -1.73 18.16
N PHE A 85 7.77 -1.06 17.26
CA PHE A 85 8.48 -1.72 16.18
C PHE A 85 9.94 -2.01 16.53
N ILE A 86 10.42 -3.09 15.96
CA ILE A 86 11.83 -3.52 16.05
C ILE A 86 12.30 -3.75 14.62
N ILE A 87 13.46 -3.16 14.27
CA ILE A 87 14.03 -3.27 12.94
C ILE A 87 15.48 -3.71 13.06
N ASN A 88 15.85 -4.69 12.25
CA ASN A 88 17.25 -5.03 12.05
C ASN A 88 17.55 -5.20 10.56
N LYS A 89 18.69 -5.80 10.22
CA LYS A 89 19.09 -5.94 8.81
C LYS A 89 18.20 -6.89 8.02
N SER A 90 17.47 -7.78 8.69
CA SER A 90 16.74 -8.86 8.06
C SER A 90 15.24 -8.75 8.21
N TYR A 91 14.77 -8.21 9.31
CA TYR A 91 13.33 -8.16 9.56
C TYR A 91 12.91 -6.85 10.21
N PHE A 92 11.63 -6.59 10.08
CA PHE A 92 10.96 -5.43 10.64
C PHE A 92 9.64 -5.96 11.20
N GLU A 93 9.49 -5.90 12.51
CA GLU A 93 8.24 -6.31 13.15
C GLU A 93 7.67 -5.17 13.96
N GLY A 94 6.38 -5.19 14.16
CA GLY A 94 5.71 -4.15 14.93
C GLY A 94 4.23 -4.43 14.99
N TYR A 95 3.50 -3.40 15.34
CA TYR A 95 2.04 -3.47 15.50
C TYR A 95 1.40 -2.36 14.69
N ILE A 96 0.31 -2.67 14.03
CA ILE A 96 -0.53 -1.68 13.37
C ILE A 96 -1.84 -1.56 14.12
N ASP A 97 -2.31 -0.33 14.24
CA ASP A 97 -3.55 -0.05 14.95
C ASP A 97 -4.73 -0.36 14.04
N VAL A 98 -5.76 -0.95 14.62
CA VAL A 98 -7.04 -1.19 13.95
C VAL A 98 -8.12 -0.34 14.61
N ASP A 99 -9.23 -0.15 13.91
CA ASP A 99 -10.28 0.80 14.28
C ASP A 99 -10.90 0.60 15.66
N ARG A 100 -10.71 -0.54 16.28
CA ARG A 100 -11.33 -0.84 17.58
C ARG A 100 -10.40 -0.67 18.76
N GLY A 101 -9.30 0.05 18.58
CA GLY A 101 -8.31 0.19 19.64
C GLY A 101 -7.46 -1.06 19.85
N GLU A 102 -7.59 -2.04 18.98
CA GLU A 102 -6.74 -3.22 18.97
C GLU A 102 -5.54 -2.99 18.08
N SER A 103 -4.51 -3.79 18.26
CA SER A 103 -3.35 -3.75 17.39
C SER A 103 -3.04 -5.15 16.90
N LEU A 104 -2.56 -5.23 15.67
CA LEU A 104 -2.16 -6.50 15.05
C LEU A 104 -0.66 -6.50 14.83
N LYS A 105 -0.03 -7.57 15.24
CA LYS A 105 1.40 -7.75 15.04
C LYS A 105 1.69 -8.17 13.60
N PHE A 106 2.69 -7.55 13.00
CA PHE A 106 3.18 -7.95 11.69
C PHE A 106 4.67 -8.28 11.76
N ASN A 107 5.14 -8.99 10.76
CA ASN A 107 6.55 -9.34 10.63
C ASN A 107 6.91 -9.33 9.14
N LEU A 108 7.84 -8.46 8.77
CA LEU A 108 8.29 -8.32 7.39
C LEU A 108 9.75 -8.70 7.29
N ARG A 109 10.15 -9.24 6.14
CA ARG A 109 11.56 -9.52 5.84
C ARG A 109 12.08 -8.50 4.84
N LYS A 110 13.34 -8.16 4.95
CA LYS A 110 13.99 -7.27 3.99
C LYS A 110 14.31 -8.05 2.71
N ILE A 111 13.89 -7.52 1.58
CA ILE A 111 14.15 -8.14 0.29
C ILE A 111 15.08 -7.32 -0.59
N SER A 112 15.35 -6.08 -0.25
CA SER A 112 16.25 -5.23 -1.03
C SER A 112 16.84 -4.13 -0.16
N ASN A 113 18.12 -3.86 -0.39
CA ASN A 113 18.82 -2.75 0.24
C ASN A 113 19.94 -2.29 -0.73
N PRO A 114 19.95 -1.05 -1.21
CA PRO A 114 18.89 -0.09 -0.95
C PRO A 114 17.54 -0.52 -1.56
N TYR A 115 16.65 0.38 -1.75
CA TYR A 115 15.30 0.06 -2.22
C TYR A 115 15.26 -0.23 -3.71
N ARG A 116 14.25 -0.97 -4.13
CA ARG A 116 14.03 -1.26 -5.55
C ARG A 116 13.44 -0.04 -6.25
N ASN A 117 13.63 0.01 -7.58
CA ASN A 117 13.01 1.05 -8.38
C ASN A 117 11.49 0.86 -8.39
N TRP A 118 10.77 1.89 -8.01
CA TRP A 118 9.32 1.84 -7.87
C TRP A 118 8.56 2.26 -9.12
N ASP A 119 9.24 2.68 -10.16
CA ASP A 119 8.59 2.94 -11.45
C ASP A 119 8.04 1.66 -12.10
N TYR A 120 8.36 0.52 -11.51
CA TYR A 120 7.89 -0.77 -11.96
C TYR A 120 6.37 -0.92 -11.83
N TYR A 121 5.76 -0.29 -10.85
CA TYR A 121 4.34 -0.45 -10.55
C TYR A 121 3.52 0.67 -11.15
N ASP A 122 2.27 0.33 -11.50
CA ASP A 122 1.26 1.32 -11.80
C ASP A 122 0.50 1.67 -10.53
N TYR A 123 0.28 2.94 -10.31
CA TYR A 123 -0.26 3.43 -9.06
C TYR A 123 -1.71 3.84 -9.19
N GLY A 124 -2.40 3.82 -8.05
CA GLY A 124 -3.81 4.11 -8.01
C GLY A 124 -4.64 2.86 -8.22
N TRP A 125 -5.91 2.98 -7.96
CA TRP A 125 -6.75 1.82 -7.89
C TRP A 125 -7.44 1.49 -9.22
N GLY A 126 -7.05 2.12 -10.29
CA GLY A 126 -7.43 1.73 -11.63
C GLY A 126 -6.62 0.59 -12.21
N TYR A 127 -5.57 0.13 -11.54
CA TYR A 127 -4.62 -0.87 -12.04
C TYR A 127 -4.77 -2.16 -11.26
N TRP A 128 -5.80 -2.95 -11.57
CA TRP A 128 -6.20 -4.08 -10.77
C TRP A 128 -5.67 -5.39 -11.27
N ASP A 129 -5.62 -5.55 -12.59
CA ASP A 129 -4.90 -6.63 -13.25
C ASP A 129 -4.49 -6.14 -14.64
N SER A 130 -3.70 -6.94 -15.34
CA SER A 130 -3.15 -6.52 -16.63
C SER A 130 -4.24 -6.19 -17.64
N TYR A 131 -5.34 -6.93 -17.61
CA TYR A 131 -6.42 -6.70 -18.56
C TYR A 131 -7.26 -5.50 -18.15
N ALA A 132 -7.71 -5.49 -16.91
CA ALA A 132 -8.51 -4.40 -16.38
C ALA A 132 -7.73 -3.08 -16.41
N LYS A 133 -6.46 -3.14 -16.09
CA LYS A 133 -5.56 -2.00 -16.15
C LYS A 133 -5.50 -1.43 -17.57
N GLY A 134 -5.28 -2.28 -18.57
CA GLY A 134 -5.22 -1.82 -19.94
C GLY A 134 -6.50 -1.12 -20.39
N ALA A 135 -7.65 -1.71 -20.07
CA ALA A 135 -8.94 -1.14 -20.41
C ALA A 135 -9.17 0.19 -19.71
N ILE A 136 -8.86 0.26 -18.44
CA ILE A 136 -9.04 1.48 -17.64
C ILE A 136 -8.09 2.58 -18.13
N SER A 137 -6.85 2.22 -18.41
CA SER A 137 -5.87 3.18 -18.90
C SER A 137 -6.29 3.76 -20.25
N GLU A 138 -6.82 2.94 -21.13
CA GLU A 138 -7.32 3.41 -22.41
C GLU A 138 -8.45 4.42 -22.22
N ASP A 139 -9.38 4.09 -21.33
CA ASP A 139 -10.50 4.97 -21.04
C ASP A 139 -10.03 6.32 -20.49
N PHE A 140 -9.08 6.30 -19.61
CA PHE A 140 -8.53 7.54 -19.06
C PHE A 140 -7.79 8.35 -20.10
N SER A 141 -7.15 7.71 -21.05
CA SER A 141 -6.36 8.41 -22.04
C SER A 141 -7.19 8.94 -23.20
N THR A 142 -8.36 8.38 -23.47
CA THR A 142 -9.08 8.69 -24.70
C THR A 142 -10.12 9.79 -24.56
N VAL A 143 -10.84 9.88 -23.48
CA VAL A 143 -11.97 10.80 -23.41
C VAL A 143 -12.13 11.35 -22.00
N GLY A 144 -12.04 12.66 -21.89
CA GLY A 144 -12.25 13.32 -20.62
C GLY A 144 -13.63 13.07 -20.05
N ASP A 145 -14.65 13.11 -20.86
CA ASP A 145 -16.02 12.91 -20.41
C ASP A 145 -16.27 11.49 -19.95
N SER A 146 -15.78 10.54 -20.73
CA SER A 146 -15.84 9.14 -20.34
C SER A 146 -15.04 8.89 -19.07
N THR A 147 -13.90 9.54 -18.98
CA THR A 147 -13.06 9.47 -17.82
C THR A 147 -13.83 9.92 -16.58
N GLN A 148 -14.53 11.02 -16.69
CA GLN A 148 -15.28 11.54 -15.56
C GLN A 148 -16.39 10.60 -15.14
N SER A 149 -17.13 10.06 -16.08
CA SER A 149 -18.17 9.09 -15.82
C SER A 149 -17.58 7.83 -15.18
N LYS A 150 -16.47 7.36 -15.73
CA LYS A 150 -15.79 6.17 -15.20
C LYS A 150 -15.16 6.45 -13.85
N THR A 151 -14.67 7.63 -13.65
CA THR A 151 -14.13 8.03 -12.35
C THR A 151 -15.22 7.95 -11.28
N ALA A 152 -16.42 8.40 -11.59
CA ALA A 152 -17.53 8.29 -10.66
C ALA A 152 -17.86 6.83 -10.37
N ALA A 153 -17.93 6.00 -11.40
CA ALA A 153 -18.20 4.58 -11.24
C ALA A 153 -17.07 3.91 -10.44
N GLN A 154 -15.84 4.25 -10.75
CA GLN A 154 -14.70 3.70 -10.01
C GLN A 154 -14.68 4.14 -8.56
N THR A 155 -15.10 5.37 -8.30
CA THR A 155 -15.21 5.86 -6.92
C THR A 155 -16.24 5.07 -6.14
N GLN A 156 -17.36 4.70 -6.77
CA GLN A 156 -18.39 3.87 -6.15
C GLN A 156 -17.90 2.43 -5.95
N ASP A 157 -17.10 1.93 -6.90
CA ASP A 157 -16.63 0.55 -6.89
C ASP A 157 -15.23 0.40 -6.31
N LYS A 158 -14.70 1.48 -5.79
CA LYS A 158 -13.37 1.47 -5.20
C LYS A 158 -13.30 0.48 -4.05
N PRO A 159 -12.31 -0.42 -4.03
CA PRO A 159 -12.14 -1.32 -2.90
C PRO A 159 -11.93 -0.53 -1.61
N ILE A 160 -12.59 -0.97 -0.57
CA ILE A 160 -12.40 -0.40 0.77
C ILE A 160 -11.32 -1.22 1.44
N ARG A 161 -10.20 -0.57 1.71
CA ARG A 161 -9.03 -1.20 2.30
C ARG A 161 -9.07 -1.06 3.81
N MET A 162 -8.84 -2.17 4.50
CA MET A 162 -8.89 -2.19 5.95
C MET A 162 -7.79 -3.09 6.51
N VAL A 163 -7.39 -2.84 7.75
CA VAL A 163 -6.51 -3.72 8.49
C VAL A 163 -7.38 -4.64 9.33
N MET A 164 -7.24 -5.94 9.15
CA MET A 164 -8.03 -6.94 9.87
C MET A 164 -7.22 -8.20 10.07
N GLU A 165 -7.62 -8.95 11.07
CA GLU A 165 -7.10 -10.29 11.25
C GLU A 165 -7.37 -11.18 10.05
#